data_719e00cfad3c0a9dbdda78cd863a1f7d
#
_entry.id   719e00cfad3c0a9dbdda78cd863a1f7d
#
_cell.length_a   1.000
_cell.length_b   1.000
_cell.length_c   1.000
_cell.angle_alpha   90.00
_cell.angle_beta   90.00
_cell.angle_gamma   90.00
#
_symmetry.space_group_name_H-M   'P 1'
#
loop_
_entity.id
_entity.type
_entity.pdbx_description
1 polymer ?
#
loop_
_entity_poly.entity_id
_entity_poly.type
_entity_poly.pdbx_seq_one_letter_code
_entity_poly.pdbx_strand_id
1 'polypeptide(L)' 'MEIIEILSTAAIVIGVVVTVLIAVIPTLVDR' A
#
# COMPACT_ATOMS: atom_id res chain seq x y z
N MET A 1 4.64 -23.03 0.21
CA MET A 1 4.37 -21.74 -0.46
C MET A 1 5.54 -21.36 -1.34
N GLU A 2 5.23 -20.89 -2.51
CA GLU A 2 6.29 -20.49 -3.42
C GLU A 2 6.56 -19.00 -3.28
N ILE A 3 7.76 -18.62 -3.67
CA ILE A 3 8.19 -17.22 -3.57
C ILE A 3 7.26 -16.31 -4.36
N ILE A 4 6.75 -16.80 -5.48
CA ILE A 4 5.86 -16.00 -6.32
C ILE A 4 4.61 -15.61 -5.56
N GLU A 5 4.06 -16.51 -4.77
CA GLU A 5 2.87 -16.20 -3.99
C GLU A 5 3.16 -15.13 -2.94
N ILE A 6 4.30 -15.26 -2.29
CA ILE A 6 4.69 -14.29 -1.28
C ILE A 6 4.91 -12.92 -1.92
N LEU A 7 5.57 -12.91 -3.07
CA LEU A 7 5.82 -11.65 -3.76
C LEU A 7 4.53 -10.98 -4.20
N SER A 8 3.60 -11.75 -4.71
CA SER A 8 2.32 -11.19 -5.15
C SER A 8 1.55 -10.60 -3.97
N THR A 9 1.49 -11.33 -2.87
CA THR A 9 0.80 -10.86 -1.68
C THR A 9 1.44 -9.59 -1.14
N ALA A 10 2.76 -9.57 -1.08
CA ALA A 10 3.47 -8.40 -0.59
C ALA A 10 3.22 -7.19 -1.48
N ALA A 11 3.21 -7.39 -2.79
CA ALA A 11 2.96 -6.30 -3.71
C ALA A 11 1.58 -5.70 -3.51
N ILE A 12 0.59 -6.55 -3.31
CA ILE A 12 -0.79 -6.08 -3.10
C ILE A 12 -0.87 -5.30 -1.79
N VAL A 13 -0.29 -5.83 -0.73
CA VAL A 13 -0.34 -5.17 0.57
C VAL A 13 0.36 -3.81 0.51
N ILE A 14 1.55 -3.78 -0.09
CA ILE A 14 2.29 -2.54 -0.21
C ILE A 14 1.50 -1.52 -1.03
N GLY A 15 0.90 -1.95 -2.12
CA GLY A 15 0.10 -1.07 -2.95
C GLY A 15 -1.07 -0.45 -2.18
N VAL A 16 -1.75 -1.26 -1.40
CA VAL A 16 -2.88 -0.78 -0.59
C VAL A 16 -2.40 0.23 0.45
N VAL A 17 -1.31 -0.10 1.14
CA VAL A 17 -0.78 0.78 2.18
C VAL A 17 -0.35 2.12 1.59
N VAL A 18 0.35 2.08 0.47
CA VAL A 18 0.79 3.31 -0.19
C VAL A 18 -0.41 4.16 -0.62
N THR A 19 -1.42 3.50 -1.18
CA THR A 19 -2.61 4.22 -1.63
C THR A 19 -3.30 4.91 -0.45
N VAL A 20 -3.42 4.23 0.67
CA VAL A 20 -4.04 4.79 1.86
C VAL A 20 -3.23 5.96 2.38
N LEU A 21 -1.91 5.82 2.41
CA LEU A 21 -1.05 6.90 2.88
C LEU A 21 -1.19 8.13 2.01
N ILE A 22 -1.22 7.94 0.71
CA ILE A 22 -1.37 9.06 -0.21
C ILE A 22 -2.71 9.75 -0.01
N ALA A 23 -3.75 8.99 0.29
CA ALA A 23 -5.07 9.55 0.50
C ALA A 23 -5.17 10.32 1.82
N VAL A 24 -4.44 9.89 2.83
CA VAL A 24 -4.50 10.51 4.16
C VAL A 24 -3.62 11.75 4.25
N ILE A 25 -2.42 11.68 3.70
CA ILE A 25 -1.46 12.78 3.81
C ILE A 25 -2.01 14.10 3.27
N PRO A 26 -2.62 14.15 2.08
CA PRO A 26 -3.18 15.40 1.58
C PRO A 26 -4.25 15.98 2.50
N THR A 27 -5.02 15.10 3.14
CA THR A 27 -6.06 15.55 4.06
C THR A 27 -5.45 16.25 5.27
N LEU A 28 -4.32 15.74 5.76
CA LEU A 28 -3.65 16.36 6.90
C LEU A 28 -2.99 17.68 6.53
N VAL A 29 -2.40 17.73 5.35
CA VAL A 29 -1.68 18.93 4.91
C VAL A 29 -2.60 20.04 4.48
N ASP A 30 -3.68 19.67 3.84
CA ASP A 30 -4.58 20.65 3.22
C ASP A 30 -5.76 20.99 4.11
N ARG A 31 -5.68 20.91 5.33
CA ARG A 31 -6.82 21.22 6.18
C ARG A 31 -7.44 22.62 6.04
#